data_0be72103a44e7ecc3a2ded7480f92862
#
_entry.id   0be72103a44e7ecc3a2ded7480f92862
#
_cell.length_a   1.000
_cell.length_b   1.000
_cell.length_c   1.000
_cell.angle_alpha   90.00
_cell.angle_beta   90.00
_cell.angle_gamma   90.00
#
_symmetry.space_group_name_H-M   'P 1'
#
loop_
_entity.id
_entity.type
_entity.pdbx_description
1 polymer ?
#
loop_
_entity_poly.entity_id
_entity_poly.type
_entity_poly.pdbx_seq_one_letter_code
_entity_poly.pdbx_strand_id
1 'polypeptide(L)'
;MGVGLIPGAGGCKELAVRATQGLPQGGMVAVDPAPFIARAFEAIAMAKVSMSAVEARNSGFLRVSDGITLNRDHLIQDAKDEVLHMARMGYCPAQPRADVVVGGEPVCAALVAAVQGMKRSGFVSDHDVKIASKIAYVITGGPVAAGTKVSEQYLLDLEREAFLSLVGEAKSQERIQHMLLKGKPLRN
;
A
#
# COMPACT_ATOMS: atom_id res chain seq x y z
N MET A 1 1.20 -10.27 2.78
CA MET A 1 0.45 -11.26 3.59
C MET A 1 1.36 -12.21 4.41
N GLY A 2 2.66 -12.24 4.19
CA GLY A 2 3.57 -13.23 4.77
C GLY A 2 3.61 -13.32 6.30
N VAL A 3 3.40 -12.20 7.02
CA VAL A 3 3.37 -12.14 8.49
C VAL A 3 1.97 -12.11 9.10
N GLY A 4 0.92 -12.30 8.29
CA GLY A 4 -0.45 -12.30 8.80
C GLY A 4 -1.08 -10.93 9.02
N LEU A 5 -0.43 -9.85 8.60
CA LEU A 5 -0.87 -8.46 8.80
C LEU A 5 -0.88 -7.69 7.48
N ILE A 6 -1.57 -6.56 7.49
CA ILE A 6 -1.43 -5.51 6.47
C ILE A 6 -0.31 -4.53 6.88
N PRO A 7 0.22 -3.68 5.99
CA PRO A 7 1.05 -2.56 6.38
C PRO A 7 0.34 -1.69 7.43
N GLY A 8 1.00 -1.41 8.55
CA GLY A 8 0.39 -0.69 9.69
C GLY A 8 1.00 0.70 9.97
N ALA A 9 1.93 1.13 9.12
CA ALA A 9 2.62 2.42 9.26
C ALA A 9 2.38 3.34 8.04
N GLY A 10 1.19 3.32 7.48
CA GLY A 10 0.80 4.16 6.35
C GLY A 10 1.08 3.54 4.97
N GLY A 11 1.51 2.29 4.88
CA GLY A 11 1.89 1.69 3.60
C GLY A 11 0.72 1.50 2.63
N CYS A 12 -0.45 1.11 3.11
CA CYS A 12 -1.66 1.03 2.29
C CYS A 12 -2.10 2.42 1.85
N LYS A 13 -2.12 3.39 2.78
CA LYS A 13 -2.45 4.78 2.51
C LYS A 13 -1.51 5.39 1.46
N GLU A 14 -0.20 5.24 1.64
CA GLU A 14 0.78 5.79 0.69
C GLU A 14 0.60 5.24 -0.73
N LEU A 15 0.41 3.93 -0.88
CA LEU A 15 0.22 3.35 -2.20
C LEU A 15 -1.14 3.75 -2.81
N ALA A 16 -2.21 3.90 -2.02
CA ALA A 16 -3.48 4.42 -2.50
C ALA A 16 -3.36 5.86 -3.01
N VAL A 17 -2.68 6.74 -2.24
CA VAL A 17 -2.40 8.13 -2.62
C VAL A 17 -1.58 8.19 -3.91
N ARG A 18 -0.49 7.41 -4.00
CA ARG A 18 0.40 7.38 -5.17
C ARG A 18 -0.29 6.81 -6.40
N ALA A 19 -1.14 5.81 -6.24
CA ALA A 19 -1.87 5.18 -7.33
C ALA A 19 -2.82 6.17 -8.04
N THR A 20 -3.35 7.14 -7.32
CA THR A 20 -4.31 8.11 -7.86
C THR A 20 -3.74 9.52 -8.03
N GLN A 21 -2.48 9.73 -7.61
CA GLN A 21 -1.82 11.03 -7.76
C GLN A 21 -1.58 11.37 -9.22
N GLY A 22 -1.98 12.57 -9.63
CA GLY A 22 -1.79 13.06 -10.99
C GLY A 22 -2.76 12.51 -12.02
N LEU A 23 -3.71 11.66 -11.63
CA LEU A 23 -4.78 11.26 -12.54
C LEU A 23 -5.73 12.44 -12.78
N PRO A 24 -6.07 12.76 -14.04
CA PRO A 24 -7.07 13.77 -14.35
C PRO A 24 -8.40 13.44 -13.68
N GLN A 25 -8.91 14.40 -12.90
CA GLN A 25 -10.15 14.24 -12.14
C GLN A 25 -11.19 15.24 -12.67
N GLY A 26 -12.15 14.73 -13.43
CA GLY A 26 -13.24 15.52 -14.00
C GLY A 26 -12.98 16.05 -15.43
N GLY A 27 -14.01 16.69 -16.00
CA GLY A 27 -13.99 17.14 -17.39
C GLY A 27 -14.17 16.02 -18.41
N MET A 28 -13.82 16.30 -19.67
CA MET A 28 -13.96 15.33 -20.78
C MET A 28 -12.94 14.18 -20.74
N VAL A 29 -11.96 14.22 -19.81
CA VAL A 29 -10.85 13.25 -19.75
C VAL A 29 -10.70 12.78 -18.28
N ALA A 30 -11.77 12.25 -17.70
CA ALA A 30 -11.67 11.55 -16.42
C ALA A 30 -11.03 10.17 -16.64
N VAL A 31 -10.00 9.84 -15.86
CA VAL A 31 -9.35 8.54 -15.89
C VAL A 31 -9.91 7.67 -14.79
N ASP A 32 -10.31 6.43 -15.12
CA ASP A 32 -10.73 5.45 -14.14
C ASP A 32 -9.55 5.10 -13.20
N PRO A 33 -9.64 5.33 -11.89
CA PRO A 33 -8.58 5.00 -10.96
C PRO A 33 -8.46 3.50 -10.67
N ALA A 34 -9.46 2.68 -11.01
CA ALA A 34 -9.52 1.27 -10.63
C ALA A 34 -8.30 0.44 -11.05
N PRO A 35 -7.75 0.54 -12.28
CA PRO A 35 -6.56 -0.21 -12.67
C PRO A 35 -5.32 0.15 -11.84
N PHE A 36 -5.17 1.41 -11.48
CA PHE A 36 -4.04 1.90 -10.67
C PHE A 36 -4.14 1.42 -9.23
N ILE A 37 -5.34 1.45 -8.67
CA ILE A 37 -5.65 0.92 -7.33
C ILE A 37 -5.42 -0.60 -7.31
N ALA A 38 -5.86 -1.33 -8.34
CA ALA A 38 -5.65 -2.77 -8.46
C ALA A 38 -4.16 -3.13 -8.48
N ARG A 39 -3.33 -2.36 -9.18
CA ARG A 39 -1.87 -2.54 -9.18
C ARG A 39 -1.26 -2.31 -7.80
N ALA A 40 -1.69 -1.28 -7.08
CA ALA A 40 -1.26 -1.02 -5.71
C ALA A 40 -1.69 -2.15 -4.76
N PHE A 41 -2.93 -2.62 -4.89
CA PHE A 41 -3.43 -3.78 -4.17
C PHE A 41 -2.57 -5.02 -4.41
N GLU A 42 -2.28 -5.35 -5.66
CA GLU A 42 -1.47 -6.52 -6.01
C GLU A 42 -0.08 -6.43 -5.39
N ALA A 43 0.57 -5.25 -5.42
CA ALA A 43 1.88 -5.04 -4.82
C ALA A 43 1.90 -5.38 -3.32
N ILE A 44 0.87 -4.95 -2.58
CA ILE A 44 0.74 -5.20 -1.14
C ILE A 44 0.32 -6.65 -0.88
N ALA A 45 -0.75 -7.12 -1.53
CA ALA A 45 -1.34 -8.43 -1.28
C ALA A 45 -0.38 -9.57 -1.63
N MET A 46 0.40 -9.43 -2.69
CA MET A 46 1.41 -10.41 -3.09
C MET A 46 2.74 -10.23 -2.36
N ALA A 47 2.84 -9.23 -1.47
CA ALA A 47 4.07 -8.88 -0.77
C ALA A 47 5.27 -8.73 -1.75
N LYS A 48 5.05 -8.01 -2.85
CA LYS A 48 6.09 -7.79 -3.86
C LYS A 48 7.27 -7.05 -3.24
N VAL A 49 8.46 -7.53 -3.52
CA VAL A 49 9.74 -6.94 -3.10
C VAL A 49 10.52 -6.59 -4.36
N SER A 50 11.02 -5.36 -4.44
CA SER A 50 11.88 -4.94 -5.54
C SER A 50 13.32 -5.42 -5.32
N MET A 51 13.97 -5.86 -6.39
CA MET A 51 15.36 -6.30 -6.39
C MET A 51 16.34 -5.15 -6.69
N SER A 52 15.82 -3.99 -7.07
CA SER A 52 16.62 -2.78 -7.34
C SER A 52 15.83 -1.51 -7.09
N ALA A 53 16.53 -0.38 -6.93
CA ALA A 53 15.88 0.94 -6.80
C ALA A 53 15.09 1.33 -8.06
N VAL A 54 15.54 0.91 -9.24
CA VAL A 54 14.82 1.13 -10.50
C VAL A 54 13.51 0.35 -10.52
N GLU A 55 13.55 -0.92 -10.11
CA GLU A 55 12.34 -1.73 -9.99
C GLU A 55 11.40 -1.18 -8.92
N ALA A 56 11.92 -0.69 -7.79
CA ALA A 56 11.13 -0.03 -6.74
C ALA A 56 10.40 1.21 -7.28
N ARG A 57 11.06 2.00 -8.13
CA ARG A 57 10.46 3.16 -8.80
C ARG A 57 9.37 2.72 -9.78
N ASN A 58 9.63 1.72 -10.61
CA ASN A 58 8.65 1.17 -11.55
C ASN A 58 7.43 0.55 -10.85
N SER A 59 7.64 0.00 -9.65
CA SER A 59 6.58 -0.59 -8.82
C SER A 59 5.80 0.44 -7.99
N GLY A 60 6.19 1.72 -8.01
CA GLY A 60 5.53 2.79 -7.26
C GLY A 60 5.96 2.90 -5.78
N PHE A 61 6.95 2.12 -5.36
CA PHE A 61 7.53 2.23 -4.00
C PHE A 61 8.44 3.45 -3.84
N LEU A 62 9.05 3.92 -4.93
CA LEU A 62 9.78 5.18 -5.00
C LEU A 62 9.08 6.14 -5.95
N ARG A 63 9.19 7.43 -5.67
CA ARG A 63 8.80 8.52 -6.57
C ARG A 63 9.90 8.77 -7.59
N VAL A 64 9.56 9.44 -8.69
CA VAL A 64 10.57 9.84 -9.69
C VAL A 64 11.62 10.77 -9.08
N SER A 65 11.20 11.61 -8.12
CA SER A 65 12.07 12.56 -7.41
C SER A 65 12.94 11.95 -6.32
N ASP A 66 12.71 10.68 -5.92
CA ASP A 66 13.48 10.08 -4.84
C ASP A 66 14.90 9.79 -5.31
N GLY A 67 15.89 10.15 -4.49
CA GLY A 67 17.31 9.90 -4.74
C GLY A 67 17.64 8.40 -4.74
N ILE A 68 18.67 8.03 -5.49
CA ILE A 68 19.21 6.66 -5.53
C ILE A 68 20.71 6.75 -5.35
N THR A 69 21.22 6.16 -4.26
CA THR A 69 22.65 6.02 -4.01
C THR A 69 23.13 4.67 -4.55
N LEU A 70 24.09 4.70 -5.48
CA LEU A 70 24.63 3.48 -6.11
C LEU A 70 25.64 2.77 -5.20
N ASN A 71 26.44 3.52 -4.47
CA ASN A 71 27.42 2.96 -3.53
C ASN A 71 26.87 3.02 -2.11
N ARG A 72 26.66 1.85 -1.50
CA ARG A 72 26.11 1.72 -0.15
C ARG A 72 26.93 2.48 0.92
N ASP A 73 28.25 2.55 0.74
CA ASP A 73 29.13 3.23 1.70
C ASP A 73 28.92 4.75 1.72
N HIS A 74 28.36 5.31 0.66
CA HIS A 74 28.03 6.74 0.55
C HIS A 74 26.61 7.05 1.00
N LEU A 75 25.75 6.06 1.31
CA LEU A 75 24.32 6.25 1.57
C LEU A 75 24.03 7.31 2.63
N ILE A 76 24.74 7.26 3.76
CA ILE A 76 24.54 8.20 4.88
C ILE A 76 25.02 9.60 4.48
N GLN A 77 26.14 9.70 3.76
CA GLN A 77 26.67 11.00 3.32
C GLN A 77 25.72 11.63 2.29
N ASP A 78 25.31 10.88 1.28
CA ASP A 78 24.36 11.36 0.25
C ASP A 78 23.04 11.82 0.88
N ALA A 79 22.49 11.03 1.83
CA ALA A 79 21.27 11.41 2.56
C ALA A 79 21.45 12.70 3.36
N LYS A 80 22.62 12.88 4.03
CA LYS A 80 22.95 14.09 4.77
C LYS A 80 23.04 15.31 3.84
N ASP A 81 23.71 15.16 2.71
CA ASP A 81 23.90 16.24 1.75
C ASP A 81 22.57 16.67 1.14
N GLU A 82 21.67 15.71 0.84
CA GLU A 82 20.30 15.97 0.38
C GLU A 82 19.51 16.76 1.43
N VAL A 83 19.51 16.33 2.69
CA VAL A 83 18.80 17.04 3.79
C VAL A 83 19.34 18.46 3.97
N LEU A 84 20.66 18.64 3.91
CA LEU A 84 21.27 19.97 4.01
C LEU A 84 20.93 20.85 2.79
N HIS A 85 20.86 20.25 1.61
CA HIS A 85 20.40 20.94 0.39
C HIS A 85 18.95 21.39 0.55
N MET A 86 18.04 20.49 0.92
CA MET A 86 16.63 20.81 1.16
C MET A 86 16.45 21.92 2.20
N ALA A 87 17.20 21.87 3.31
CA ALA A 87 17.15 22.90 4.35
C ALA A 87 17.58 24.29 3.81
N ARG A 88 18.65 24.35 3.00
CA ARG A 88 19.12 25.61 2.36
C ARG A 88 18.12 26.15 1.35
N MET A 89 17.39 25.27 0.66
CA MET A 89 16.36 25.63 -0.30
C MET A 89 15.02 26.02 0.33
N GLY A 90 14.93 26.02 1.68
CA GLY A 90 13.72 26.40 2.40
C GLY A 90 12.62 25.32 2.33
N TYR A 91 13.00 24.07 2.43
CA TYR A 91 12.06 22.94 2.42
C TYR A 91 10.91 23.16 3.42
N CYS A 92 9.69 23.00 2.92
CA CYS A 92 8.48 22.93 3.72
C CYS A 92 7.82 21.56 3.49
N PRO A 93 7.38 20.86 4.55
CA PRO A 93 6.65 19.60 4.41
C PRO A 93 5.37 19.79 3.58
N ALA A 94 5.10 18.84 2.69
CA ALA A 94 3.85 18.85 1.96
C ALA A 94 2.67 18.70 2.94
N GLN A 95 1.62 19.46 2.72
CA GLN A 95 0.38 19.30 3.51
C GLN A 95 -0.28 17.97 3.17
N PRO A 96 -0.83 17.25 4.18
CA PRO A 96 -1.61 16.05 3.92
C PRO A 96 -2.78 16.34 2.96
N ARG A 97 -3.00 15.45 2.02
CA ARG A 97 -4.08 15.62 1.03
C ARG A 97 -5.45 15.35 1.66
N ALA A 98 -6.42 16.17 1.28
CA ALA A 98 -7.83 15.98 1.64
C ALA A 98 -8.71 15.58 0.43
N ASP A 99 -8.09 15.32 -0.71
CA ASP A 99 -8.75 15.13 -2.00
C ASP A 99 -8.33 13.83 -2.72
N VAL A 100 -7.94 12.81 -1.97
CA VAL A 100 -7.55 11.52 -2.52
C VAL A 100 -8.78 10.82 -3.09
N VAL A 101 -8.79 10.61 -4.40
CA VAL A 101 -9.90 9.91 -5.07
C VAL A 101 -9.75 8.41 -4.86
N VAL A 102 -10.81 7.76 -4.40
CA VAL A 102 -10.81 6.33 -4.09
C VAL A 102 -11.79 5.55 -4.98
N GLY A 103 -11.53 4.24 -5.10
CA GLY A 103 -12.35 3.36 -5.93
C GLY A 103 -13.69 2.96 -5.30
N GLY A 104 -13.81 3.13 -3.98
CA GLY A 104 -15.02 2.79 -3.23
C GLY A 104 -15.40 1.31 -3.25
N GLU A 105 -16.63 1.04 -2.82
CA GLU A 105 -17.17 -0.32 -2.71
C GLU A 105 -17.11 -1.15 -4.00
N PRO A 106 -17.38 -0.61 -5.21
CA PRO A 106 -17.34 -1.42 -6.43
C PRO A 106 -15.95 -1.99 -6.73
N VAL A 107 -14.90 -1.17 -6.56
CA VAL A 107 -13.51 -1.61 -6.77
C VAL A 107 -13.10 -2.58 -5.67
N CYS A 108 -13.49 -2.33 -4.42
CA CYS A 108 -13.28 -3.26 -3.32
C CYS A 108 -13.88 -4.64 -3.62
N ALA A 109 -15.15 -4.69 -4.03
CA ALA A 109 -15.83 -5.94 -4.36
C ALA A 109 -15.13 -6.70 -5.51
N ALA A 110 -14.68 -6.00 -6.55
CA ALA A 110 -13.95 -6.61 -7.65
C ALA A 110 -12.61 -7.23 -7.20
N LEU A 111 -11.84 -6.51 -6.36
CA LEU A 111 -10.58 -7.01 -5.82
C LEU A 111 -10.80 -8.24 -4.91
N VAL A 112 -11.81 -8.20 -4.04
CA VAL A 112 -12.15 -9.34 -3.17
C VAL A 112 -12.60 -10.54 -4.01
N ALA A 113 -13.40 -10.34 -5.06
CA ALA A 113 -13.82 -11.40 -5.96
C ALA A 113 -12.61 -12.07 -6.66
N ALA A 114 -11.62 -11.29 -7.10
CA ALA A 114 -10.38 -11.83 -7.68
C ALA A 114 -9.62 -12.70 -6.67
N VAL A 115 -9.48 -12.26 -5.41
CA VAL A 115 -8.83 -13.05 -4.35
C VAL A 115 -9.61 -14.33 -4.05
N GLN A 116 -10.93 -14.29 -4.04
CA GLN A 116 -11.78 -15.48 -3.90
C GLN A 116 -11.57 -16.48 -5.06
N GLY A 117 -11.36 -15.98 -6.27
CA GLY A 117 -10.96 -16.80 -7.42
C GLY A 117 -9.64 -17.53 -7.17
N MET A 118 -8.62 -16.82 -6.66
CA MET A 118 -7.33 -17.41 -6.29
C MET A 118 -7.46 -18.48 -5.20
N LYS A 119 -8.34 -18.27 -4.22
CA LYS A 119 -8.64 -19.29 -3.19
C LYS A 119 -9.24 -20.55 -3.81
N ARG A 120 -10.24 -20.41 -4.68
CA ARG A 120 -10.87 -21.56 -5.37
C ARG A 120 -9.86 -22.37 -6.19
N SER A 121 -8.83 -21.71 -6.71
CA SER A 121 -7.72 -22.34 -7.43
C SER A 121 -6.60 -22.86 -6.52
N GLY A 122 -6.73 -22.75 -5.19
CA GLY A 122 -5.76 -23.27 -4.22
C GLY A 122 -4.49 -22.41 -4.04
N PHE A 123 -4.44 -21.19 -4.60
CA PHE A 123 -3.26 -20.33 -4.49
C PHE A 123 -3.12 -19.60 -3.16
N VAL A 124 -4.22 -19.35 -2.47
CA VAL A 124 -4.26 -18.60 -1.20
C VAL A 124 -5.15 -19.31 -0.16
N SER A 125 -4.79 -19.16 1.12
CA SER A 125 -5.55 -19.71 2.25
C SER A 125 -6.74 -18.81 2.63
N ASP A 126 -7.62 -19.29 3.51
CA ASP A 126 -8.73 -18.50 4.07
C ASP A 126 -8.23 -17.26 4.79
N HIS A 127 -7.12 -17.39 5.51
CA HIS A 127 -6.53 -16.26 6.22
C HIS A 127 -5.89 -15.25 5.27
N ASP A 128 -5.29 -15.71 4.15
CA ASP A 128 -4.82 -14.80 3.09
C ASP A 128 -5.97 -13.99 2.47
N VAL A 129 -7.12 -14.63 2.23
CA VAL A 129 -8.32 -13.93 1.76
C VAL A 129 -8.76 -12.85 2.74
N LYS A 130 -8.76 -13.16 4.05
CA LYS A 130 -9.13 -12.20 5.10
C LYS A 130 -8.20 -10.99 5.09
N ILE A 131 -6.89 -11.22 5.05
CA ILE A 131 -5.89 -10.14 5.00
C ILE A 131 -6.03 -9.31 3.72
N ALA A 132 -6.15 -9.97 2.56
CA ALA A 132 -6.31 -9.30 1.29
C ALA A 132 -7.60 -8.46 1.22
N SER A 133 -8.70 -8.96 1.79
CA SER A 133 -9.95 -8.18 1.90
C SER A 133 -9.78 -6.93 2.74
N LYS A 134 -9.00 -6.98 3.82
CA LYS A 134 -8.66 -5.79 4.63
C LYS A 134 -7.79 -4.80 3.84
N ILE A 135 -6.82 -5.28 3.07
CA ILE A 135 -6.02 -4.42 2.18
C ILE A 135 -6.93 -3.75 1.14
N ALA A 136 -7.80 -4.53 0.46
CA ALA A 136 -8.74 -3.99 -0.52
C ALA A 136 -9.63 -2.90 0.11
N TYR A 137 -10.20 -3.16 1.27
CA TYR A 137 -11.03 -2.22 2.02
C TYR A 137 -10.32 -0.88 2.25
N VAL A 138 -9.08 -0.92 2.73
CA VAL A 138 -8.31 0.30 3.03
C VAL A 138 -7.98 1.09 1.77
N ILE A 139 -7.40 0.43 0.76
CA ILE A 139 -6.90 1.15 -0.43
C ILE A 139 -8.01 1.68 -1.35
N THR A 140 -9.22 1.14 -1.22
CA THR A 140 -10.39 1.63 -1.95
C THR A 140 -11.20 2.67 -1.19
N GLY A 141 -10.80 3.00 0.06
CA GLY A 141 -11.45 4.03 0.87
C GLY A 141 -12.62 3.54 1.72
N GLY A 142 -12.76 2.23 1.94
CA GLY A 142 -13.80 1.69 2.80
C GLY A 142 -15.22 1.79 2.19
N PRO A 143 -16.27 2.01 3.01
CA PRO A 143 -17.67 1.95 2.59
C PRO A 143 -18.13 3.27 1.95
N VAL A 144 -17.49 3.68 0.86
CA VAL A 144 -17.83 4.91 0.13
C VAL A 144 -18.09 4.61 -1.36
N ALA A 145 -18.77 5.52 -2.04
CA ALA A 145 -19.00 5.41 -3.47
C ALA A 145 -17.69 5.58 -4.28
N ALA A 146 -17.63 5.01 -5.47
CA ALA A 146 -16.52 5.23 -6.41
C ALA A 146 -16.39 6.73 -6.74
N GLY A 147 -15.15 7.21 -6.80
CA GLY A 147 -14.84 8.61 -7.07
C GLY A 147 -14.98 9.55 -5.87
N THR A 148 -15.32 9.02 -4.69
CA THR A 148 -15.32 9.84 -3.46
C THR A 148 -13.93 10.35 -3.17
N LYS A 149 -13.85 11.61 -2.72
CA LYS A 149 -12.62 12.23 -2.24
C LYS A 149 -12.52 12.07 -0.73
N VAL A 150 -11.42 11.51 -0.26
CA VAL A 150 -11.14 11.30 1.17
C VAL A 150 -9.82 11.93 1.57
N SER A 151 -9.62 12.18 2.87
CA SER A 151 -8.34 12.65 3.38
C SER A 151 -7.34 11.50 3.57
N GLU A 152 -6.05 11.81 3.58
CA GLU A 152 -5.02 10.85 3.98
C GLU A 152 -5.24 10.33 5.40
N GLN A 153 -5.71 11.20 6.31
CA GLN A 153 -6.00 10.79 7.69
C GLN A 153 -7.11 9.76 7.74
N TYR A 154 -8.17 9.92 6.94
CA TYR A 154 -9.24 8.93 6.84
C TYR A 154 -8.71 7.54 6.41
N LEU A 155 -7.83 7.50 5.41
CA LEU A 155 -7.19 6.25 4.97
C LEU A 155 -6.29 5.64 6.05
N LEU A 156 -5.58 6.47 6.83
CA LEU A 156 -4.78 6.00 7.97
C LEU A 156 -5.66 5.43 9.08
N ASP A 157 -6.83 6.00 9.33
CA ASP A 157 -7.77 5.49 10.33
C ASP A 157 -8.33 4.13 9.91
N LEU A 158 -8.71 3.96 8.63
CA LEU A 158 -9.09 2.66 8.08
C LEU A 158 -7.95 1.63 8.16
N GLU A 159 -6.71 2.05 7.84
CA GLU A 159 -5.53 1.17 7.93
C GLU A 159 -5.29 0.71 9.37
N ARG A 160 -5.37 1.63 10.34
CA ARG A 160 -5.25 1.32 11.76
C ARG A 160 -6.31 0.33 12.23
N GLU A 161 -7.59 0.58 11.90
CA GLU A 161 -8.68 -0.32 12.24
C GLU A 161 -8.47 -1.71 11.65
N ALA A 162 -8.14 -1.80 10.37
CA ALA A 162 -7.88 -3.05 9.69
C ALA A 162 -6.68 -3.80 10.29
N PHE A 163 -5.59 -3.09 10.60
CA PHE A 163 -4.41 -3.66 11.25
C PHE A 163 -4.75 -4.23 12.64
N LEU A 164 -5.41 -3.45 13.48
CA LEU A 164 -5.80 -3.87 14.83
C LEU A 164 -6.74 -5.09 14.80
N SER A 165 -7.63 -5.16 13.81
CA SER A 165 -8.53 -6.32 13.65
C SER A 165 -7.80 -7.62 13.33
N LEU A 166 -6.58 -7.55 12.77
CA LEU A 166 -5.76 -8.71 12.43
C LEU A 166 -4.78 -9.12 13.53
N VAL A 167 -4.32 -8.17 14.34
CA VAL A 167 -3.33 -8.45 15.41
C VAL A 167 -3.86 -9.47 16.42
N GLY A 168 -5.14 -9.42 16.75
CA GLY A 168 -5.80 -10.36 17.68
C GLY A 168 -6.12 -11.74 17.08
N GLU A 169 -5.95 -11.94 15.78
CA GLU A 169 -6.26 -13.19 15.12
C GLU A 169 -5.19 -14.27 15.43
N ALA A 170 -5.62 -15.45 15.89
CA ALA A 170 -4.71 -16.55 16.22
C ALA A 170 -3.78 -16.89 15.04
N LYS A 171 -4.32 -16.98 13.83
CA LYS A 171 -3.52 -17.26 12.61
C LYS A 171 -2.50 -16.18 12.28
N SER A 172 -2.79 -14.90 12.56
CA SER A 172 -1.82 -13.81 12.41
C SER A 172 -0.70 -13.96 13.44
N GLN A 173 -1.03 -14.24 14.69
CA GLN A 173 -0.05 -14.46 15.76
C GLN A 173 0.85 -15.66 15.47
N GLU A 174 0.29 -16.77 14.98
CA GLU A 174 1.07 -17.93 14.53
C GLU A 174 2.05 -17.58 13.42
N ARG A 175 1.63 -16.77 12.42
CA ARG A 175 2.51 -16.30 11.33
C ARG A 175 3.64 -15.42 11.83
N ILE A 176 3.33 -14.48 12.75
CA ILE A 176 4.32 -13.61 13.37
C ILE A 176 5.35 -14.45 14.13
N GLN A 177 4.88 -15.34 15.00
CA GLN A 177 5.74 -16.22 15.79
C GLN A 177 6.61 -17.10 14.90
N HIS A 178 6.04 -17.71 13.87
CA HIS A 178 6.78 -18.54 12.94
C HIS A 178 7.85 -17.77 12.19
N MET A 179 7.55 -16.53 11.75
CA MET A 179 8.51 -15.65 11.10
C MET A 179 9.67 -15.30 12.02
N LEU A 180 9.39 -14.96 13.29
CA LEU A 180 10.42 -14.63 14.28
C LEU A 180 11.33 -15.82 14.60
N LEU A 181 10.75 -17.03 14.71
CA LEU A 181 11.51 -18.22 15.09
C LEU A 181 12.22 -18.91 13.91
N LYS A 182 11.62 -18.88 12.72
CA LYS A 182 12.08 -19.64 11.55
C LYS A 182 12.62 -18.78 10.41
N GLY A 183 12.39 -17.47 10.42
CA GLY A 183 12.75 -16.56 9.33
C GLY A 183 12.01 -16.81 8.02
N LYS A 184 10.90 -17.58 8.05
CA LYS A 184 10.15 -17.97 6.86
C LYS A 184 8.65 -17.73 7.06
N PRO A 185 7.90 -17.36 5.99
CA PRO A 185 6.45 -17.24 6.07
C PRO A 185 5.76 -18.57 6.39
N LEU A 186 4.73 -18.51 7.24
CA LEU A 186 3.79 -19.61 7.47
C LEU A 186 2.54 -19.38 6.61
N ARG A 187 2.05 -20.42 5.98
CA ARG A 187 0.72 -20.44 5.32
C ARG A 187 -0.20 -21.38 6.10
N ASN A 188 -1.23 -20.80 6.77
CA ASN A 188 -2.18 -21.49 7.62
C ASN A 188 -3.64 -21.14 7.27
#